data_fdd336ec36e4b914d4c019fe927c301c
#
_entry.id   fdd336ec36e4b914d4c019fe927c301c
#
_cell.length_a   1.000
_cell.length_b   1.000
_cell.length_c   1.000
_cell.angle_alpha   90.00
_cell.angle_beta   90.00
_cell.angle_gamma   90.00
#
_symmetry.space_group_name_H-M   'P 1'
#
loop_
_entity.id
_entity.type
_entity.pdbx_description
1 polymer ?
#
loop_
_entity_poly.entity_id
_entity_poly.type
_entity_poly.pdbx_seq_one_letter_code
_entity_poly.pdbx_strand_id
1 'polypeptide(L)'
;MLYQLLCPLHFLNEACHKFPNKIALGLDAKDGYLSVSGWKENSNQLTLDYLKEVNDYGISRLIYTDINRDGTKQSPNFEETAKVSEASNCPVIISGGVSSIDDIKKAKKLKNIEGIIVGKAIYDGDISLEELAKEIYA
;
A
#
# COMPACT_ATOMS: atom_id res chain seq x y z
N MET A 1 -25.35 -10.02 0.18
CA MET A 1 -24.98 -9.12 -0.90
C MET A 1 -23.55 -8.67 -0.75
N LEU A 2 -22.71 -9.25 -1.53
CA LEU A 2 -21.23 -9.20 -1.40
C LEU A 2 -20.59 -8.16 -2.33
N TYR A 3 -21.24 -7.04 -2.56
CA TYR A 3 -20.85 -6.10 -3.63
C TYR A 3 -19.82 -5.04 -3.22
N GLN A 4 -19.24 -5.12 -2.04
CA GLN A 4 -18.37 -4.05 -1.56
C GLN A 4 -16.93 -4.48 -1.27
N LEU A 5 -16.50 -5.58 -1.81
CA LEU A 5 -15.36 -6.24 -1.19
C LEU A 5 -14.04 -5.97 -1.85
N LEU A 6 -14.03 -5.89 -3.12
CA LEU A 6 -12.90 -5.47 -3.94
C LEU A 6 -13.51 -4.74 -5.11
N CYS A 7 -12.82 -3.74 -5.61
CA CYS A 7 -13.19 -3.15 -6.89
C CYS A 7 -13.35 -4.31 -7.90
N PRO A 8 -14.54 -4.50 -8.50
CA PRO A 8 -14.72 -5.60 -9.44
C PRO A 8 -13.65 -5.54 -10.53
N LEU A 9 -13.02 -6.67 -10.82
CA LEU A 9 -11.90 -6.73 -11.76
C LEU A 9 -12.23 -6.10 -13.13
N HIS A 10 -13.44 -6.33 -13.64
CA HIS A 10 -13.87 -5.73 -14.90
C HIS A 10 -13.95 -4.21 -14.82
N PHE A 11 -14.43 -3.65 -13.71
CA PHE A 11 -14.49 -2.21 -13.49
C PHE A 11 -13.09 -1.59 -13.40
N LEU A 12 -12.18 -2.23 -12.66
CA LEU A 12 -10.80 -1.79 -12.57
C LEU A 12 -10.12 -1.79 -13.94
N ASN A 13 -10.31 -2.86 -14.70
CA ASN A 13 -9.77 -2.98 -16.05
C ASN A 13 -10.33 -1.90 -16.99
N GLU A 14 -11.64 -1.66 -16.98
CA GLU A 14 -12.27 -0.57 -17.74
C GLU A 14 -11.72 0.80 -17.35
N ALA A 15 -11.62 1.07 -16.05
CA ALA A 15 -11.09 2.34 -15.55
C ALA A 15 -9.66 2.58 -16.02
N CYS A 16 -8.81 1.57 -15.97
CA CYS A 16 -7.42 1.65 -16.44
C CYS A 16 -7.36 1.90 -17.96
N HIS A 17 -8.24 1.30 -18.74
CA HIS A 17 -8.32 1.55 -20.20
C HIS A 17 -8.83 2.97 -20.52
N LYS A 18 -9.86 3.42 -19.81
CA LYS A 18 -10.45 4.73 -20.00
C LYS A 18 -9.55 5.88 -19.55
N PHE A 19 -8.77 5.63 -18.51
CA PHE A 19 -7.88 6.62 -17.90
C PHE A 19 -6.45 6.07 -17.78
N PRO A 20 -5.73 5.87 -18.88
CA PRO A 20 -4.40 5.27 -18.86
C PRO A 20 -3.43 6.06 -18.00
N ASN A 21 -2.67 5.36 -17.16
CA ASN A 21 -1.70 5.91 -16.20
C ASN A 21 -2.29 6.89 -15.16
N LYS A 22 -3.60 6.83 -14.91
CA LYS A 22 -4.28 7.71 -13.94
C LYS A 22 -4.87 6.97 -12.74
N ILE A 23 -4.93 5.66 -12.78
CA ILE A 23 -5.58 4.85 -11.74
C ILE A 23 -4.54 4.33 -10.75
N ALA A 24 -4.70 4.70 -9.49
CA ALA A 24 -4.00 4.09 -8.36
C ALA A 24 -4.91 3.05 -7.70
N LEU A 25 -4.36 1.91 -7.35
CA LEU A 25 -5.08 0.83 -6.66
C LEU A 25 -4.69 0.79 -5.19
N GLY A 26 -5.65 0.93 -4.29
CA GLY A 26 -5.47 0.68 -2.87
C GLY A 26 -5.75 -0.78 -2.53
N LEU A 27 -4.82 -1.43 -1.86
CA LEU A 27 -4.98 -2.78 -1.32
C LEU A 27 -4.76 -2.77 0.19
N ASP A 28 -5.81 -3.07 0.92
CA ASP A 28 -5.76 -3.27 2.36
C ASP A 28 -5.63 -4.76 2.64
N ALA A 29 -4.63 -5.14 3.42
CA ALA A 29 -4.33 -6.54 3.70
C ALA A 29 -4.10 -6.79 5.18
N LYS A 30 -4.42 -8.01 5.59
CA LYS A 30 -4.15 -8.56 6.91
C LYS A 30 -3.60 -9.96 6.78
N ASP A 31 -2.42 -10.20 7.35
CA ASP A 31 -1.78 -11.52 7.33
C ASP A 31 -1.60 -12.09 5.91
N GLY A 32 -1.35 -11.21 4.92
CA GLY A 32 -1.18 -11.59 3.52
C GLY A 32 -2.48 -11.78 2.72
N TYR A 33 -3.64 -11.66 3.35
CA TYR A 33 -4.95 -11.74 2.70
C TYR A 33 -5.56 -10.35 2.52
N LEU A 34 -6.26 -10.15 1.41
CA LEU A 34 -7.00 -8.91 1.18
C LEU A 34 -8.09 -8.72 2.23
N SER A 35 -8.16 -7.54 2.76
CA SER A 35 -9.21 -7.10 3.66
C SER A 35 -10.25 -6.29 2.91
N VAL A 36 -11.49 -6.41 3.35
CA VAL A 36 -12.65 -5.91 2.64
C VAL A 36 -13.66 -5.31 3.63
N SER A 37 -14.71 -4.64 3.13
CA SER A 37 -15.78 -4.08 3.97
C SER A 37 -15.27 -3.13 5.08
N GLY A 38 -14.32 -2.25 4.75
CA GLY A 38 -13.78 -1.33 5.74
C GLY A 38 -13.05 -2.04 6.88
N TRP A 39 -12.27 -3.10 6.54
CA TRP A 39 -11.45 -3.92 7.45
C TRP A 39 -12.24 -4.85 8.37
N LYS A 40 -13.52 -5.00 8.16
CA LYS A 40 -14.39 -5.84 9.02
C LYS A 40 -14.28 -7.33 8.70
N GLU A 41 -13.90 -7.65 7.47
CA GLU A 41 -13.81 -9.01 6.99
C GLU A 41 -12.50 -9.26 6.24
N ASN A 42 -11.88 -10.40 6.47
CA ASN A 42 -10.81 -10.88 5.61
C ASN A 42 -11.43 -11.62 4.42
N SER A 43 -10.96 -11.31 3.23
CA SER A 43 -11.25 -12.17 2.10
C SER A 43 -10.41 -13.45 2.19
N ASN A 44 -10.85 -14.50 1.50
CA ASN A 44 -10.04 -15.71 1.34
C ASN A 44 -9.01 -15.58 0.20
N GLN A 45 -8.81 -14.36 -0.32
CA GLN A 45 -7.93 -14.09 -1.44
C GLN A 45 -6.57 -13.58 -0.96
N LEU A 46 -5.51 -14.28 -1.33
CA LEU A 46 -4.14 -13.83 -1.11
C LEU A 46 -3.84 -12.58 -1.92
N THR A 47 -3.18 -11.62 -1.31
CA THR A 47 -2.77 -10.36 -1.96
C THR A 47 -1.92 -10.63 -3.21
N LEU A 48 -0.97 -11.57 -3.12
CA LEU A 48 -0.09 -11.90 -4.24
C LEU A 48 -0.84 -12.54 -5.41
N ASP A 49 -1.86 -13.33 -5.15
CA ASP A 49 -2.68 -13.92 -6.22
C ASP A 49 -3.54 -12.87 -6.92
N TYR A 50 -4.12 -11.95 -6.15
CA TYR A 50 -4.85 -10.81 -6.72
C TYR A 50 -3.95 -9.92 -7.60
N LEU A 51 -2.71 -9.66 -7.16
CA LEU A 51 -1.75 -8.90 -7.95
C LEU A 51 -1.44 -9.55 -9.29
N LYS A 52 -1.33 -10.88 -9.36
CA LYS A 52 -1.14 -11.59 -10.63
C LYS A 52 -2.27 -11.32 -11.63
N GLU A 53 -3.50 -11.20 -11.15
CA GLU A 53 -4.65 -10.91 -12.00
C GLU A 53 -4.65 -9.48 -12.53
N VAL A 54 -4.26 -8.50 -11.71
CA VAL A 54 -4.39 -7.07 -12.04
C VAL A 54 -3.11 -6.44 -12.60
N ASN A 55 -1.99 -7.12 -12.56
CA ASN A 55 -0.69 -6.56 -12.97
C ASN A 55 -0.65 -6.03 -14.42
N ASP A 56 -1.43 -6.61 -15.30
CA ASP A 56 -1.47 -6.23 -16.73
C ASP A 56 -2.57 -5.22 -17.08
N TYR A 57 -3.31 -4.71 -16.08
CA TYR A 57 -4.42 -3.77 -16.32
C TYR A 57 -3.97 -2.34 -16.60
N GLY A 58 -2.71 -2.00 -16.34
CA GLY A 58 -2.19 -0.63 -16.53
C GLY A 58 -2.42 0.28 -15.33
N ILE A 59 -2.43 -0.28 -14.13
CA ILE A 59 -2.47 0.47 -12.87
C ILE A 59 -1.20 1.31 -12.77
N SER A 60 -1.34 2.61 -12.43
CA SER A 60 -0.22 3.53 -12.35
C SER A 60 0.64 3.34 -11.11
N ARG A 61 0.02 3.00 -9.99
CA ARG A 61 0.67 2.71 -8.70
C ARG A 61 -0.22 1.93 -7.77
N LEU A 62 0.40 1.26 -6.83
CA LEU A 62 -0.26 0.50 -5.78
C LEU A 62 -0.04 1.17 -4.43
N ILE A 63 -1.11 1.38 -3.66
CA ILE A 63 -1.03 1.78 -2.25
C ILE A 63 -1.32 0.53 -1.42
N TYR A 64 -0.31 0.03 -0.73
CA TYR A 64 -0.44 -1.18 0.09
C TYR A 64 -0.50 -0.83 1.57
N THR A 65 -1.59 -1.19 2.23
CA THR A 65 -1.79 -0.99 3.67
C THR A 65 -1.84 -2.32 4.40
N ASP A 66 -0.93 -2.52 5.35
CA ASP A 66 -1.11 -3.57 6.36
C ASP A 66 -1.98 -3.02 7.49
N ILE A 67 -3.22 -3.52 7.58
CA ILE A 67 -4.20 -3.01 8.55
C ILE A 67 -3.87 -3.39 10.00
N ASN A 68 -3.05 -4.41 10.23
CA ASN A 68 -2.56 -4.71 11.58
C ASN A 68 -1.58 -3.65 12.09
N ARG A 69 -0.95 -2.92 11.18
CA ARG A 69 0.04 -1.88 11.50
C ARG A 69 -0.55 -0.49 11.45
N ASP A 70 -1.60 -0.26 10.67
CA ASP A 70 -2.19 1.06 10.50
C ASP A 70 -2.66 1.66 11.82
N GLY A 71 -2.25 2.90 12.08
CA GLY A 71 -2.52 3.62 13.33
C GLY A 71 -1.76 3.13 14.58
N THR A 72 -0.90 2.11 14.47
CA THR A 72 -0.22 1.52 15.64
C THR A 72 1.14 2.15 15.95
N LYS A 73 1.78 2.78 14.99
CA LYS A 73 3.17 3.26 15.08
C LYS A 73 4.17 2.17 15.52
N GLN A 74 3.97 0.94 15.05
CA GLN A 74 4.84 -0.20 15.32
C GLN A 74 5.79 -0.53 14.17
N SER A 75 6.03 0.40 13.29
CA SER A 75 6.69 0.27 12.00
C SER A 75 5.84 -0.46 10.95
N PRO A 76 6.00 -0.13 9.66
CA PRO A 76 5.35 -0.87 8.59
C PRO A 76 5.74 -2.35 8.58
N ASN A 77 4.89 -3.18 8.00
CA ASN A 77 5.22 -4.57 7.72
C ASN A 77 6.15 -4.65 6.51
N PHE A 78 7.45 -4.45 6.72
CA PHE A 78 8.45 -4.42 5.64
C PHE A 78 8.58 -5.76 4.93
N GLU A 79 8.40 -6.87 5.62
CA GLU A 79 8.49 -8.20 5.02
C GLU A 79 7.39 -8.43 3.99
N GLU A 80 6.14 -8.22 4.37
CA GLU A 80 5.00 -8.38 3.44
C GLU A 80 5.01 -7.31 2.34
N THR A 81 5.36 -6.08 2.67
CA THR A 81 5.49 -5.00 1.69
C THR A 81 6.56 -5.31 0.64
N ALA A 82 7.68 -5.90 1.04
CA ALA A 82 8.73 -6.32 0.10
C ALA A 82 8.21 -7.38 -0.88
N LYS A 83 7.47 -8.38 -0.41
CA LYS A 83 6.85 -9.40 -1.27
C LYS A 83 5.88 -8.76 -2.28
N VAL A 84 5.05 -7.85 -1.81
CA VAL A 84 4.08 -7.14 -2.66
C VAL A 84 4.79 -6.26 -3.70
N SER A 85 5.81 -5.51 -3.29
CA SER A 85 6.54 -4.63 -4.19
C SER A 85 7.35 -5.38 -5.26
N GLU A 86 7.87 -6.55 -4.92
CA GLU A 86 8.55 -7.41 -5.89
C GLU A 86 7.59 -8.07 -6.88
N ALA A 87 6.37 -8.39 -6.44
CA ALA A 87 5.33 -8.99 -7.28
C ALA A 87 4.57 -7.97 -8.14
N SER A 88 4.63 -6.69 -7.82
CA SER A 88 3.89 -5.63 -8.51
C SER A 88 4.61 -5.14 -9.75
N ASN A 89 3.87 -4.99 -10.87
CA ASN A 89 4.38 -4.39 -12.11
C ASN A 89 4.41 -2.84 -12.04
N CYS A 90 3.74 -2.24 -11.07
CA CYS A 90 3.74 -0.80 -10.87
C CYS A 90 4.42 -0.43 -9.54
N PRO A 91 4.88 0.83 -9.39
CA PRO A 91 5.46 1.30 -8.15
C PRO A 91 4.50 1.20 -6.97
N VAL A 92 5.04 0.92 -5.79
CA VAL A 92 4.28 0.72 -4.56
C VAL A 92 4.51 1.87 -3.58
N ILE A 93 3.42 2.33 -2.97
CA ILE A 93 3.43 3.26 -1.84
C ILE A 93 3.10 2.46 -0.58
N ILE A 94 3.96 2.56 0.41
CA ILE A 94 3.78 1.92 1.72
C ILE A 94 2.76 2.71 2.55
N SER A 95 1.85 2.01 3.20
CA SER A 95 0.88 2.60 4.12
C SER A 95 0.71 1.76 5.39
N GLY A 96 0.57 2.44 6.52
CA GLY A 96 0.31 1.84 7.81
C GLY A 96 1.54 1.60 8.68
N GLY A 97 1.49 2.10 9.90
CA GLY A 97 2.43 1.77 10.97
C GLY A 97 3.71 2.60 11.06
N VAL A 98 3.94 3.56 10.18
CA VAL A 98 5.16 4.40 10.24
C VAL A 98 5.30 5.06 11.60
N SER A 99 6.47 4.88 12.22
CA SER A 99 6.75 5.33 13.59
C SER A 99 7.91 6.31 13.69
N SER A 100 8.87 6.26 12.78
CA SER A 100 10.11 7.02 12.87
C SER A 100 10.74 7.30 11.50
N ILE A 101 11.72 8.20 11.48
CA ILE A 101 12.56 8.46 10.30
C ILE A 101 13.34 7.21 9.86
N ASP A 102 13.67 6.32 10.77
CA ASP A 102 14.35 5.06 10.41
C ASP A 102 13.45 4.15 9.57
N ASP A 103 12.14 4.19 9.74
CA ASP A 103 11.20 3.49 8.86
C ASP A 103 11.27 4.04 7.43
N ILE A 104 11.38 5.36 7.28
CA ILE A 104 11.55 6.00 5.97
C ILE A 104 12.85 5.52 5.30
N LYS A 105 13.96 5.51 6.06
CA LYS A 105 15.25 5.03 5.56
C LYS A 105 15.22 3.55 5.17
N LYS A 106 14.49 2.73 5.92
CA LYS A 106 14.28 1.32 5.57
C LYS A 106 13.47 1.17 4.28
N ALA A 107 12.37 1.93 4.16
CA ALA A 107 11.53 1.93 2.97
C ALA A 107 12.31 2.25 1.69
N LYS A 108 13.22 3.23 1.74
CA LYS A 108 14.09 3.60 0.61
C LYS A 108 14.99 2.47 0.10
N LYS A 109 15.26 1.47 0.92
CA LYS A 109 16.09 0.32 0.55
C LYS A 109 15.31 -0.79 -0.14
N LEU A 110 13.98 -0.74 -0.08
CA LEU A 110 13.14 -1.72 -0.72
C LEU A 110 13.04 -1.45 -2.21
N LYS A 111 12.97 -2.53 -2.97
CA LYS A 111 12.81 -2.48 -4.41
C LYS A 111 11.40 -2.04 -4.80
N ASN A 112 11.28 -1.24 -5.85
CA ASN A 112 9.99 -0.82 -6.42
C ASN A 112 9.07 -0.04 -5.45
N ILE A 113 9.64 0.66 -4.48
CA ILE A 113 8.93 1.58 -3.59
C ILE A 113 9.13 3.01 -4.10
N GLU A 114 8.04 3.73 -4.37
CA GLU A 114 8.10 5.13 -4.78
C GLU A 114 7.74 6.11 -3.66
N GLY A 115 7.08 5.65 -2.61
CA GLY A 115 6.63 6.53 -1.53
C GLY A 115 6.18 5.79 -0.28
N ILE A 116 5.94 6.58 0.75
CA ILE A 116 5.42 6.11 2.04
C ILE A 116 4.44 7.13 2.61
N ILE A 117 3.32 6.66 3.12
CA ILE A 117 2.32 7.50 3.78
C ILE A 117 2.64 7.56 5.26
N VAL A 118 2.80 8.77 5.78
CA VAL A 118 3.04 9.04 7.19
C VAL A 118 1.84 9.79 7.76
N GLY A 119 1.15 9.22 8.70
CA GLY A 119 -0.02 9.80 9.33
C GLY A 119 0.20 10.10 10.81
N LYS A 120 -0.16 9.16 11.66
CA LYS A 120 -0.19 9.33 13.12
C LYS A 120 1.13 9.81 13.73
N ALA A 121 2.28 9.35 13.22
CA ALA A 121 3.59 9.79 13.71
C ALA A 121 3.83 11.30 13.51
N ILE A 122 3.26 11.91 12.48
CA ILE A 122 3.30 13.37 12.31
C ILE A 122 2.36 14.05 13.30
N TYR A 123 1.12 13.57 13.40
CA TYR A 123 0.12 14.18 14.29
C TYR A 123 0.50 14.09 15.76
N ASP A 124 1.15 13.03 16.17
CA ASP A 124 1.63 12.83 17.54
C ASP A 124 3.00 13.51 17.79
N GLY A 125 3.64 14.08 16.78
CA GLY A 125 4.91 14.77 16.89
C GLY A 125 6.16 13.86 16.95
N ASP A 126 6.03 12.57 16.61
CA ASP A 126 7.17 11.65 16.57
C ASP A 126 8.09 11.91 15.37
N ILE A 127 7.54 12.46 14.30
CA ILE A 127 8.26 12.86 13.08
C ILE A 127 7.83 14.27 12.72
N SER A 128 8.78 15.19 12.57
CA SER A 128 8.50 16.53 12.08
C SER A 128 8.52 16.60 10.54
N LEU A 129 7.80 17.59 9.99
CA LEU A 129 7.83 17.84 8.55
C LEU A 129 9.23 18.26 8.08
N GLU A 130 10.03 18.90 8.94
CA GLU A 130 11.40 19.28 8.63
C GLU A 130 12.32 18.07 8.48
N GLU A 131 12.18 17.07 9.35
CA GLU A 131 12.90 15.79 9.25
C GLU A 131 12.53 15.04 7.97
N LEU A 132 11.24 15.00 7.65
CA LEU A 132 10.77 14.38 6.41
C LEU A 132 11.32 15.09 5.17
N ALA A 133 11.31 16.43 5.15
CA ALA A 133 11.85 17.21 4.05
C ALA A 133 13.33 16.92 3.81
N LYS A 134 14.14 16.85 4.89
CA LYS A 134 15.56 16.49 4.81
C LYS A 134 15.74 15.09 4.22
N GLU A 135 14.90 14.14 4.61
CA GLU A 135 15.01 12.76 4.15
C GLU A 135 14.56 12.57 2.70
N ILE A 136 13.59 13.34 2.23
CA ILE A 136 13.11 13.32 0.83
C ILE A 136 14.22 13.79 -0.12
N TYR A 137 14.97 14.81 0.27
CA TYR A 137 16.01 15.43 -0.56
C TYR A 137 17.41 14.88 -0.30
N ALA A 138 17.52 13.92 0.58
CA ALA A 138 18.81 13.30 0.92
C ALA A 138 19.28 12.31 -0.16
#